data_d4d9a1c9e0af32867f58a07aaa52227f
#
_entry.id   d4d9a1c9e0af32867f58a07aaa52227f
#
_cell.length_a   1.000
_cell.length_b   1.000
_cell.length_c   1.000
_cell.angle_alpha   90.00
_cell.angle_beta   90.00
_cell.angle_gamma   90.00
#
_symmetry.space_group_name_H-M   'P 1'
#
loop_
_entity.id
_entity.type
_entity.pdbx_description
1 polymer ?
#
loop_
_entity_poly.entity_id
_entity_poly.type
_entity_poly.pdbx_seq_one_letter_code
_entity_poly.pdbx_strand_id
1 'polypeptide(L)'
;DDVVVAHASAGCYINNLKPWEHTLAELRAAGTLANGEQLPSLADFIDVVLEAGTTRLWLDVKNITIDGKSTEEGREASARACERACEIIEEMGAQNFCEFIVTGNATKISSSSPVTIWQRSLAAAGAVGSNAGWMSFRNPADYISYGYPWANLSTENLYFEGKTVNKNGYSVQKFLDAGLKLSVYNADLDVDMDYYLAYKDKLYAICTNYPRKLLGKWN
;
A
#
# COMPACT_ATOMS: atom_id res chain seq x y z
N ASP A 1 6.93 -15.24 -14.31
CA ASP A 1 6.33 -14.17 -15.12
C ASP A 1 6.40 -12.83 -14.40
N ASP A 2 6.24 -11.74 -15.16
CA ASP A 2 6.30 -10.39 -14.63
C ASP A 2 5.17 -10.08 -13.67
N VAL A 3 5.44 -9.23 -12.69
CA VAL A 3 4.43 -8.75 -11.76
C VAL A 3 3.43 -7.86 -12.49
N VAL A 4 2.16 -8.25 -12.42
CA VAL A 4 1.06 -7.48 -12.98
C VAL A 4 0.51 -6.55 -11.91
N VAL A 5 0.39 -5.27 -12.21
CA VAL A 5 -0.22 -4.29 -11.32
C VAL A 5 -1.72 -4.29 -11.52
N ALA A 6 -2.46 -4.84 -10.57
CA ALA A 6 -3.92 -4.87 -10.57
C ALA A 6 -4.47 -4.68 -9.16
N HIS A 7 -5.60 -4.02 -9.04
CA HIS A 7 -6.32 -3.95 -7.76
C HIS A 7 -7.00 -5.29 -7.46
N ALA A 8 -7.00 -5.69 -6.19
CA ALA A 8 -7.49 -7.00 -5.74
C ALA A 8 -9.02 -7.16 -5.72
N SER A 9 -9.79 -6.25 -6.32
CA SER A 9 -11.25 -6.32 -6.33
C SER A 9 -11.83 -6.74 -7.67
N ALA A 10 -12.96 -7.44 -7.63
CA ALA A 10 -13.73 -7.75 -8.83
C ALA A 10 -14.05 -6.48 -9.63
N GLY A 11 -13.91 -6.55 -10.95
CA GLY A 11 -14.06 -5.40 -11.85
C GLY A 11 -12.77 -4.65 -12.18
N CYS A 12 -11.67 -4.95 -11.48
CA CYS A 12 -10.35 -4.43 -11.81
C CYS A 12 -9.54 -5.41 -12.68
N TYR A 13 -10.12 -6.55 -13.03
CA TYR A 13 -9.48 -7.57 -13.86
C TYR A 13 -9.96 -7.48 -15.30
N ILE A 14 -9.06 -7.65 -16.25
CA ILE A 14 -9.40 -7.76 -17.67
C ILE A 14 -10.24 -9.03 -17.86
N ASN A 15 -11.47 -8.88 -18.35
CA ASN A 15 -12.41 -9.97 -18.61
C ASN A 15 -12.58 -10.95 -17.43
N ASN A 16 -12.45 -10.46 -16.18
CA ASN A 16 -12.48 -11.27 -14.96
C ASN A 16 -11.35 -12.32 -14.85
N LEU A 17 -10.30 -12.21 -15.66
CA LEU A 17 -9.13 -13.07 -15.54
C LEU A 17 -8.34 -12.71 -14.29
N LYS A 18 -7.95 -13.72 -13.53
CA LYS A 18 -7.21 -13.54 -12.30
C LYS A 18 -5.71 -13.37 -12.62
N PRO A 19 -5.06 -12.25 -12.24
CA PRO A 19 -3.67 -11.98 -12.62
C PRO A 19 -2.67 -13.06 -12.17
N TRP A 20 -2.96 -13.77 -11.07
CA TRP A 20 -2.07 -14.82 -10.56
C TRP A 20 -2.20 -16.17 -11.26
N GLU A 21 -3.17 -16.34 -12.15
CA GLU A 21 -3.41 -17.55 -12.96
C GLU A 21 -2.96 -17.37 -14.41
N HIS A 22 -2.57 -16.14 -14.82
CA HIS A 22 -2.26 -15.81 -16.20
C HIS A 22 -0.96 -15.02 -16.33
N THR A 23 -0.32 -15.15 -17.46
CA THR A 23 0.83 -14.30 -17.84
C THR A 23 0.36 -12.90 -18.24
N LEU A 24 1.26 -11.92 -18.17
CA LEU A 24 0.97 -10.56 -18.65
C LEU A 24 0.56 -10.55 -20.13
N ALA A 25 1.20 -11.41 -20.96
CA ALA A 25 0.88 -11.52 -22.36
C ALA A 25 -0.56 -12.03 -22.60
N GLU A 26 -1.00 -13.03 -21.84
CA GLU A 26 -2.37 -13.55 -21.91
C GLU A 26 -3.38 -12.50 -21.46
N LEU A 27 -3.11 -11.77 -20.39
CA LEU A 27 -3.97 -10.69 -19.90
C LEU A 27 -4.09 -9.55 -20.91
N ARG A 28 -2.98 -9.16 -21.56
CA ARG A 28 -2.98 -8.14 -22.62
C ARG A 28 -3.71 -8.60 -23.88
N ALA A 29 -3.60 -9.88 -24.25
CA ALA A 29 -4.32 -10.46 -25.37
C ALA A 29 -5.84 -10.56 -25.10
N ALA A 30 -6.24 -10.68 -23.85
CA ALA A 30 -7.64 -10.80 -23.46
C ALA A 30 -8.42 -9.48 -23.56
N GLY A 31 -7.76 -8.31 -23.57
CA GLY A 31 -8.44 -7.03 -23.68
C GLY A 31 -7.63 -5.84 -23.18
N THR A 32 -8.33 -4.72 -23.02
CA THR A 32 -7.80 -3.46 -22.52
C THR A 32 -8.49 -3.03 -21.23
N LEU A 33 -7.90 -2.07 -20.53
CA LEU A 33 -8.54 -1.37 -19.42
C LEU A 33 -9.77 -0.58 -19.91
N ALA A 34 -10.62 -0.14 -18.98
CA ALA A 34 -11.84 0.59 -19.30
C ALA A 34 -11.60 1.90 -20.07
N ASN A 35 -10.41 2.48 -19.97
CA ASN A 35 -9.99 3.66 -20.72
C ASN A 35 -9.38 3.34 -22.10
N GLY A 36 -9.32 2.06 -22.49
CA GLY A 36 -8.77 1.60 -23.77
C GLY A 36 -7.26 1.35 -23.75
N GLU A 37 -6.58 1.58 -22.65
CA GLU A 37 -5.15 1.32 -22.52
C GLU A 37 -4.85 -0.16 -22.29
N GLN A 38 -3.64 -0.59 -22.67
CA GLN A 38 -3.12 -1.91 -22.33
C GLN A 38 -2.86 -2.00 -20.81
N LEU A 39 -2.99 -3.20 -20.26
CA LEU A 39 -2.62 -3.45 -18.87
C LEU A 39 -1.12 -3.16 -18.67
N PRO A 40 -0.75 -2.19 -17.81
CA PRO A 40 0.65 -1.90 -17.56
C PRO A 40 1.28 -2.98 -16.68
N SER A 41 2.55 -3.24 -16.88
CA SER A 41 3.39 -4.00 -15.95
C SER A 41 3.92 -3.08 -14.85
N LEU A 42 4.56 -3.67 -13.84
CA LEU A 42 5.29 -2.89 -12.83
C LEU A 42 6.44 -2.09 -13.50
N ALA A 43 7.12 -2.68 -14.47
CA ALA A 43 8.19 -1.99 -15.20
C ALA A 43 7.70 -0.73 -15.92
N ASP A 44 6.54 -0.80 -16.56
CA ASP A 44 5.94 0.37 -17.22
C ASP A 44 5.67 1.53 -16.21
N PHE A 45 5.23 1.22 -14.99
CA PHE A 45 5.06 2.23 -13.94
C PHE A 45 6.38 2.78 -13.41
N ILE A 46 7.41 1.92 -13.29
CA ILE A 46 8.74 2.33 -12.85
C ILE A 46 9.36 3.28 -13.86
N ASP A 47 9.24 3.01 -15.16
CA ASP A 47 9.74 3.91 -16.21
C ASP A 47 9.14 5.31 -16.06
N VAL A 48 7.83 5.41 -15.82
CA VAL A 48 7.16 6.70 -15.61
C VAL A 48 7.71 7.48 -14.41
N VAL A 49 7.94 6.80 -13.27
CA VAL A 49 8.47 7.51 -12.08
C VAL A 49 9.94 7.86 -12.21
N LEU A 50 10.72 7.05 -12.91
CA LEU A 50 12.12 7.36 -13.24
C LEU A 50 12.21 8.55 -14.18
N GLU A 51 11.38 8.62 -15.23
CA GLU A 51 11.30 9.76 -16.14
C GLU A 51 10.87 11.03 -15.41
N ALA A 52 9.89 10.94 -14.52
CA ALA A 52 9.42 12.07 -13.74
C ALA A 52 10.47 12.60 -12.73
N GLY A 53 11.31 11.73 -12.19
CA GLY A 53 12.41 12.07 -11.28
C GLY A 53 12.01 12.62 -9.91
N THR A 54 10.76 12.99 -9.70
CA THR A 54 10.23 13.64 -8.49
C THR A 54 9.08 12.87 -7.85
N THR A 55 8.48 11.94 -8.59
CA THR A 55 7.34 11.14 -8.16
C THR A 55 7.83 9.83 -7.55
N ARG A 56 7.10 9.32 -6.58
CA ARG A 56 7.34 8.01 -5.98
C ARG A 56 6.18 7.07 -6.27
N LEU A 57 6.50 5.81 -6.47
CA LEU A 57 5.53 4.74 -6.64
C LEU A 57 5.33 4.01 -5.31
N TRP A 58 4.09 3.99 -4.84
CA TRP A 58 3.70 3.20 -3.68
C TRP A 58 3.06 1.89 -4.13
N LEU A 59 3.66 0.80 -3.72
CA LEU A 59 3.22 -0.56 -4.01
C LEU A 59 2.42 -1.10 -2.83
N ASP A 60 1.12 -1.21 -3.01
CA ASP A 60 0.19 -1.70 -1.99
C ASP A 60 0.06 -3.22 -2.09
N VAL A 61 0.80 -3.94 -1.26
CA VAL A 61 0.80 -5.41 -1.23
C VAL A 61 -0.44 -5.92 -0.50
N LYS A 62 -1.40 -6.41 -1.25
CA LYS A 62 -2.63 -7.02 -0.73
C LYS A 62 -2.49 -8.53 -0.56
N ASN A 63 -3.21 -9.08 0.41
CA ASN A 63 -3.45 -10.51 0.44
C ASN A 63 -4.40 -10.89 -0.69
N ILE A 64 -3.95 -11.76 -1.58
CA ILE A 64 -4.80 -12.34 -2.61
C ILE A 64 -5.86 -13.21 -1.93
N THR A 65 -7.13 -12.96 -2.25
CA THR A 65 -8.23 -13.80 -1.79
C THR A 65 -8.71 -14.66 -2.93
N ILE A 66 -8.83 -15.96 -2.66
CA ILE A 66 -9.39 -16.94 -3.61
C ILE A 66 -10.83 -17.22 -3.17
N ASP A 67 -11.79 -17.02 -4.06
CA ASP A 67 -13.23 -17.14 -3.77
C ASP A 67 -13.68 -16.34 -2.53
N GLY A 68 -13.13 -15.13 -2.38
CA GLY A 68 -13.43 -14.24 -1.26
C GLY A 68 -12.81 -14.67 0.09
N LYS A 69 -11.97 -15.71 0.10
CA LYS A 69 -11.32 -16.22 1.31
C LYS A 69 -9.82 -15.95 1.28
N SER A 70 -9.27 -15.57 2.42
CA SER A 70 -7.82 -15.52 2.61
C SER A 70 -7.29 -16.93 2.78
N THR A 71 -6.65 -17.45 1.75
CA THR A 71 -6.04 -18.79 1.73
C THR A 71 -4.53 -18.70 1.92
N GLU A 72 -3.90 -19.84 2.23
CA GLU A 72 -2.44 -19.92 2.27
C GLU A 72 -1.82 -19.66 0.89
N GLU A 73 -2.41 -20.25 -0.15
CA GLU A 73 -2.01 -20.03 -1.54
C GLU A 73 -2.06 -18.55 -1.95
N GLY A 74 -3.14 -17.82 -1.60
CA GLY A 74 -3.24 -16.40 -1.86
C GLY A 74 -2.16 -15.57 -1.12
N ARG A 75 -1.82 -15.94 0.11
CA ARG A 75 -0.73 -15.31 0.87
C ARG A 75 0.63 -15.59 0.25
N GLU A 76 0.87 -16.83 -0.16
CA GLU A 76 2.08 -17.23 -0.86
C GLU A 76 2.25 -16.46 -2.19
N ALA A 77 1.17 -16.35 -2.98
CA ALA A 77 1.18 -15.58 -4.22
C ALA A 77 1.52 -14.10 -3.96
N SER A 78 0.97 -13.50 -2.90
CA SER A 78 1.30 -12.12 -2.52
C SER A 78 2.77 -11.96 -2.13
N ALA A 79 3.33 -12.94 -1.40
CA ALA A 79 4.76 -12.91 -1.02
C ALA A 79 5.67 -13.02 -2.25
N ARG A 80 5.39 -13.96 -3.16
CA ARG A 80 6.15 -14.10 -4.42
C ARG A 80 6.06 -12.85 -5.29
N ALA A 81 4.86 -12.25 -5.39
CA ALA A 81 4.68 -11.01 -6.14
C ALA A 81 5.52 -9.86 -5.55
N CYS A 82 5.59 -9.76 -4.22
CA CYS A 82 6.42 -8.77 -3.55
C CYS A 82 7.91 -9.01 -3.79
N GLU A 83 8.36 -10.26 -3.68
CA GLU A 83 9.75 -10.66 -3.95
C GLU A 83 10.15 -10.33 -5.41
N ARG A 84 9.29 -10.70 -6.39
CA ARG A 84 9.53 -10.38 -7.79
C ARG A 84 9.50 -8.89 -8.09
N ALA A 85 8.62 -8.15 -7.43
CA ALA A 85 8.60 -6.69 -7.55
C ALA A 85 9.93 -6.06 -7.07
N CYS A 86 10.51 -6.56 -5.99
CA CYS A 86 11.81 -6.10 -5.50
C CYS A 86 12.92 -6.36 -6.54
N GLU A 87 12.94 -7.55 -7.13
CA GLU A 87 13.92 -7.87 -8.19
C GLU A 87 13.81 -6.89 -9.38
N ILE A 88 12.58 -6.63 -9.87
CA ILE A 88 12.35 -5.69 -10.98
C ILE A 88 12.81 -4.28 -10.59
N ILE A 89 12.49 -3.82 -9.38
CA ILE A 89 12.89 -2.50 -8.89
C ILE A 89 14.41 -2.38 -8.83
N GLU A 90 15.10 -3.43 -8.37
CA GLU A 90 16.57 -3.47 -8.31
C GLU A 90 17.18 -3.52 -9.71
N GLU A 91 16.66 -4.36 -10.60
CA GLU A 91 17.10 -4.47 -12.00
C GLU A 91 17.00 -3.12 -12.74
N MET A 92 15.97 -2.33 -12.43
CA MET A 92 15.73 -1.01 -13.02
C MET A 92 16.41 0.15 -12.28
N GLY A 93 17.07 -0.10 -11.15
CA GLY A 93 17.73 0.93 -10.35
C GLY A 93 16.77 1.90 -9.67
N ALA A 94 15.53 1.47 -9.40
CA ALA A 94 14.44 2.32 -8.95
C ALA A 94 14.20 2.29 -7.42
N GLN A 95 15.14 1.79 -6.62
CA GLN A 95 14.98 1.61 -5.16
C GLN A 95 14.63 2.91 -4.43
N ASN A 96 15.11 4.04 -4.92
CA ASN A 96 14.84 5.36 -4.33
C ASN A 96 13.47 5.93 -4.73
N PHE A 97 12.78 5.30 -5.67
CA PHE A 97 11.50 5.77 -6.21
C PHE A 97 10.33 4.86 -5.85
N CYS A 98 10.59 3.70 -5.30
CA CYS A 98 9.56 2.73 -4.93
C CYS A 98 9.51 2.52 -3.43
N GLU A 99 8.30 2.44 -2.90
CA GLU A 99 8.03 2.14 -1.50
C GLU A 99 6.88 1.15 -1.38
N PHE A 100 6.93 0.28 -0.39
CA PHE A 100 5.90 -0.72 -0.17
C PHE A 100 5.01 -0.35 1.00
N ILE A 101 3.72 -0.59 0.81
CA ILE A 101 2.73 -0.60 1.88
C ILE A 101 2.18 -2.02 1.97
N VAL A 102 2.33 -2.64 3.11
CA VAL A 102 2.01 -4.05 3.28
C VAL A 102 0.80 -4.18 4.20
N THR A 103 -0.22 -4.91 3.74
CA THR A 103 -1.41 -5.21 4.52
C THR A 103 -1.23 -6.54 5.23
N GLY A 104 -1.44 -6.59 6.54
CA GLY A 104 -1.37 -7.84 7.26
C GLY A 104 -1.92 -7.77 8.67
N ASN A 105 -2.44 -8.87 9.13
CA ASN A 105 -2.94 -9.00 10.48
C ASN A 105 -1.87 -9.64 11.38
N ALA A 106 -0.91 -8.83 11.83
CA ALA A 106 0.18 -9.28 12.70
C ALA A 106 -0.29 -9.79 14.09
N THR A 107 -1.60 -9.74 14.37
CA THR A 107 -2.13 -10.15 15.68
C THR A 107 -2.22 -11.64 15.91
N LYS A 108 -2.01 -12.45 14.90
CA LYS A 108 -2.03 -13.90 15.06
C LYS A 108 -0.66 -14.50 14.78
N ILE A 109 0.31 -14.16 15.61
CA ILE A 109 1.52 -14.94 15.77
C ILE A 109 1.14 -16.14 16.63
N SER A 110 0.45 -17.13 16.05
CA SER A 110 0.43 -18.46 16.62
C SER A 110 1.53 -19.25 15.94
N SER A 111 2.15 -20.16 16.65
CA SER A 111 3.25 -21.02 16.19
C SER A 111 2.91 -21.91 14.97
N SER A 112 1.69 -21.89 14.49
CA SER A 112 1.19 -22.62 13.34
C SER A 112 0.68 -21.73 12.22
N SER A 113 0.97 -20.42 12.27
CA SER A 113 0.32 -19.44 11.40
C SER A 113 1.27 -18.88 10.33
N PRO A 114 0.75 -18.38 9.22
CA PRO A 114 1.46 -17.83 8.06
C PRO A 114 2.24 -16.52 8.32
N VAL A 115 2.73 -16.33 9.54
CA VAL A 115 3.65 -15.24 9.91
C VAL A 115 4.84 -15.21 8.97
N THR A 116 5.32 -16.37 8.55
CA THR A 116 6.46 -16.49 7.64
C THR A 116 6.23 -15.84 6.28
N ILE A 117 5.04 -15.95 5.69
CA ILE A 117 4.75 -15.37 4.37
C ILE A 117 4.64 -13.86 4.46
N TRP A 118 3.96 -13.37 5.49
CA TRP A 118 3.90 -11.95 5.78
C TRP A 118 5.29 -11.36 6.08
N GLN A 119 6.09 -12.05 6.88
CA GLN A 119 7.46 -11.65 7.17
C GLN A 119 8.34 -11.68 5.92
N ARG A 120 8.16 -12.63 5.00
CA ARG A 120 8.86 -12.65 3.71
C ARG A 120 8.52 -11.42 2.88
N SER A 121 7.22 -11.11 2.70
CA SER A 121 6.80 -9.91 1.96
C SER A 121 7.35 -8.63 2.59
N LEU A 122 7.35 -8.53 3.91
CA LEU A 122 7.90 -7.38 4.61
C LEU A 122 9.42 -7.30 4.50
N ALA A 123 10.11 -8.42 4.59
CA ALA A 123 11.56 -8.47 4.43
C ALA A 123 11.97 -8.11 3.00
N ALA A 124 11.28 -8.66 1.99
CA ALA A 124 11.50 -8.32 0.60
C ALA A 124 11.24 -6.82 0.34
N ALA A 125 10.11 -6.30 0.81
CA ALA A 125 9.77 -4.88 0.71
C ALA A 125 10.80 -3.96 1.38
N GLY A 126 11.35 -4.39 2.52
CA GLY A 126 12.40 -3.67 3.24
C GLY A 126 13.75 -3.63 2.52
N ALA A 127 14.04 -4.63 1.68
CA ALA A 127 15.27 -4.69 0.89
C ALA A 127 15.31 -3.61 -0.21
N VAL A 128 14.17 -3.22 -0.76
CA VAL A 128 14.08 -2.21 -1.82
C VAL A 128 14.22 -0.79 -1.28
N GLY A 129 13.63 -0.52 -0.14
CA GLY A 129 13.71 0.82 0.39
C GLY A 129 13.62 0.81 1.91
N SER A 130 14.40 1.37 2.61
CA SER A 130 14.61 1.38 4.06
C SER A 130 13.40 1.09 4.97
N ASN A 131 12.14 1.24 4.50
CA ASN A 131 10.97 1.12 5.37
C ASN A 131 9.70 0.74 4.60
N ALA A 132 9.15 -0.44 4.87
CA ALA A 132 7.80 -0.77 4.45
C ALA A 132 6.75 -0.13 5.39
N GLY A 133 5.72 0.47 4.81
CA GLY A 133 4.57 0.96 5.57
C GLY A 133 3.65 -0.19 5.97
N TRP A 134 3.20 -0.20 7.22
CA TRP A 134 2.26 -1.20 7.70
C TRP A 134 0.85 -0.64 7.81
N MET A 135 -0.07 -1.25 7.05
CA MET A 135 -1.48 -0.88 7.00
C MET A 135 -2.28 -1.74 7.97
N SER A 136 -2.17 -1.47 9.25
CA SER A 136 -2.98 -2.12 10.28
C SER A 136 -3.23 -1.15 11.41
N PHE A 137 -4.49 -1.03 11.85
CA PHE A 137 -4.80 -0.14 12.97
C PHE A 137 -4.34 -0.74 14.29
N ARG A 138 -3.34 -0.13 14.91
CA ARG A 138 -2.73 -0.55 16.17
C ARG A 138 -2.37 0.64 17.04
N ASN A 139 -2.10 0.36 18.32
CA ASN A 139 -1.44 1.30 19.19
C ASN A 139 -0.02 1.60 18.63
N PRO A 140 0.46 2.86 18.69
CA PRO A 140 1.84 3.17 18.31
C PRO A 140 2.90 2.26 18.94
N ALA A 141 2.71 1.84 20.19
CA ALA A 141 3.62 0.92 20.87
C ALA A 141 3.73 -0.45 20.19
N ASP A 142 2.66 -0.92 19.52
CA ASP A 142 2.68 -2.18 18.80
C ASP A 142 3.56 -2.09 17.56
N TYR A 143 3.53 -0.98 16.83
CA TYR A 143 4.42 -0.75 15.69
C TYR A 143 5.88 -0.82 16.10
N ILE A 144 6.22 -0.15 17.20
CA ILE A 144 7.59 -0.14 17.73
C ILE A 144 8.01 -1.54 18.16
N SER A 145 7.15 -2.27 18.89
CA SER A 145 7.45 -3.61 19.38
C SER A 145 7.66 -4.63 18.26
N TYR A 146 7.01 -4.43 17.12
CA TYR A 146 7.15 -5.27 15.93
C TYR A 146 8.21 -4.77 14.94
N GLY A 147 8.87 -3.66 15.25
CA GLY A 147 9.92 -3.08 14.41
C GLY A 147 9.42 -2.36 13.15
N TYR A 148 8.18 -1.86 13.17
CA TYR A 148 7.60 -1.10 12.06
C TYR A 148 7.79 0.41 12.26
N PRO A 149 8.64 1.06 11.48
CA PRO A 149 8.89 2.49 11.65
C PRO A 149 7.82 3.37 10.98
N TRP A 150 6.94 2.78 10.18
CA TRP A 150 5.95 3.52 9.39
C TRP A 150 4.55 2.92 9.54
N ALA A 151 3.61 3.75 9.99
CA ALA A 151 2.18 3.45 10.03
C ALA A 151 1.48 4.12 8.83
N ASN A 152 0.72 3.33 8.04
CA ASN A 152 -0.18 3.84 7.01
C ASN A 152 -1.62 3.56 7.44
N LEU A 153 -2.38 4.59 7.78
CA LEU A 153 -3.67 4.43 8.46
C LEU A 153 -4.83 5.03 7.68
N SER A 154 -5.97 4.33 7.72
CA SER A 154 -7.23 4.91 7.28
C SER A 154 -7.61 6.10 8.14
N THR A 155 -8.12 7.17 7.51
CA THR A 155 -8.70 8.30 8.22
C THR A 155 -9.79 7.88 9.20
N GLU A 156 -10.50 6.77 8.93
CA GLU A 156 -11.51 6.21 9.83
C GLU A 156 -10.93 5.71 11.16
N ASN A 157 -9.66 5.38 11.20
CA ASN A 157 -8.97 4.85 12.37
C ASN A 157 -8.36 5.94 13.26
N LEU A 158 -8.33 7.17 12.78
CA LEU A 158 -7.79 8.31 13.51
C LEU A 158 -8.91 9.20 14.03
N TYR A 159 -8.75 9.65 15.26
CA TYR A 159 -9.71 10.53 15.94
C TYR A 159 -9.18 11.96 16.01
N PHE A 160 -10.07 12.91 15.79
CA PHE A 160 -9.89 14.31 16.12
C PHE A 160 -11.23 14.94 16.53
N GLU A 161 -11.19 16.05 17.23
CA GLU A 161 -12.38 16.77 17.63
C GLU A 161 -13.18 17.23 16.41
N GLY A 162 -14.49 16.99 16.42
CA GLY A 162 -15.38 17.27 15.28
C GLY A 162 -15.62 16.09 14.34
N LYS A 163 -14.84 15.01 14.45
CA LYS A 163 -15.07 13.79 13.68
C LYS A 163 -16.11 12.90 14.36
N THR A 164 -17.12 12.49 13.61
CA THR A 164 -18.25 11.69 14.14
C THR A 164 -17.97 10.20 14.26
N VAL A 165 -16.93 9.71 13.57
CA VAL A 165 -16.58 8.28 13.50
C VAL A 165 -15.37 7.97 14.39
N ASN A 166 -15.42 6.80 15.00
CA ASN A 166 -14.35 6.19 15.80
C ASN A 166 -13.79 7.04 16.95
N LYS A 167 -14.65 7.34 17.94
CA LYS A 167 -14.25 8.04 19.17
C LYS A 167 -13.14 7.33 19.97
N ASN A 168 -12.87 6.05 19.68
CA ASN A 168 -11.80 5.25 20.28
C ASN A 168 -10.52 5.24 19.45
N GLY A 169 -10.47 6.01 18.36
CA GLY A 169 -9.29 6.16 17.51
C GLY A 169 -8.15 6.86 18.25
N TYR A 170 -6.96 6.70 17.72
CA TYR A 170 -5.79 7.43 18.20
C TYR A 170 -5.64 8.74 17.44
N SER A 171 -5.14 9.79 18.11
CA SER A 171 -4.81 11.03 17.42
C SER A 171 -3.54 10.90 16.56
N VAL A 172 -3.41 11.73 15.53
CA VAL A 172 -2.17 11.87 14.75
C VAL A 172 -0.98 12.13 15.67
N GLN A 173 -1.14 13.04 16.64
CA GLN A 173 -0.05 13.42 17.55
C GLN A 173 0.51 12.22 18.32
N LYS A 174 -0.32 11.25 18.69
CA LYS A 174 0.11 10.07 19.43
C LYS A 174 1.10 9.20 18.63
N PHE A 175 0.95 9.12 17.30
CA PHE A 175 1.90 8.42 16.42
C PHE A 175 3.18 9.22 16.24
N LEU A 176 3.07 10.52 16.06
CA LEU A 176 4.22 11.41 15.91
C LEU A 176 5.07 11.45 17.18
N ASP A 177 4.45 11.51 18.36
CA ASP A 177 5.15 11.48 19.66
C ASP A 177 5.89 10.15 19.89
N ALA A 178 5.40 9.06 19.29
CA ALA A 178 6.06 7.76 19.31
C ALA A 178 7.23 7.65 18.31
N GLY A 179 7.50 8.70 17.54
CA GLY A 179 8.58 8.72 16.54
C GLY A 179 8.28 7.92 15.27
N LEU A 180 7.01 7.58 15.03
CA LEU A 180 6.60 6.82 13.85
C LEU A 180 6.43 7.75 12.65
N LYS A 181 6.93 7.31 11.49
CA LYS A 181 6.53 7.85 10.19
C LYS A 181 5.05 7.55 10.00
N LEU A 182 4.24 8.54 9.67
CA LEU A 182 2.80 8.40 9.54
C LEU A 182 2.31 8.89 8.19
N SER A 183 1.57 8.06 7.48
CA SER A 183 0.76 8.44 6.33
C SER A 183 -0.71 8.10 6.57
N VAL A 184 -1.60 8.81 5.91
CA VAL A 184 -3.05 8.64 6.05
C VAL A 184 -3.71 8.43 4.70
N TYR A 185 -4.75 7.59 4.67
CA TYR A 185 -5.58 7.33 3.49
C TYR A 185 -7.04 7.17 3.95
N ASN A 186 -7.96 7.38 3.26
CA ASN A 186 -8.48 8.17 2.19
C ASN A 186 -8.95 9.52 2.74
N ALA A 187 -8.11 10.53 2.67
CA ALA A 187 -8.47 11.88 3.10
C ALA A 187 -9.33 12.56 2.01
N ASP A 188 -10.57 12.11 1.84
CA ASP A 188 -11.45 12.52 0.73
C ASP A 188 -12.46 13.60 1.13
N LEU A 189 -12.80 13.67 2.41
CA LEU A 189 -13.71 14.67 2.95
C LEU A 189 -12.97 15.98 3.27
N ASP A 190 -13.64 17.11 3.12
CA ASP A 190 -13.06 18.42 3.43
C ASP A 190 -12.55 18.50 4.87
N VAL A 191 -13.32 17.98 5.81
CA VAL A 191 -12.94 17.95 7.23
C VAL A 191 -11.68 17.11 7.49
N ASP A 192 -11.49 15.99 6.78
CA ASP A 192 -10.29 15.20 6.87
C ASP A 192 -9.10 15.94 6.23
N MET A 193 -9.28 16.50 5.04
CA MET A 193 -8.23 17.28 4.37
C MET A 193 -7.75 18.42 5.24
N ASP A 194 -8.67 19.25 5.78
CA ASP A 194 -8.35 20.40 6.60
C ASP A 194 -7.60 19.99 7.89
N TYR A 195 -8.02 18.89 8.52
CA TYR A 195 -7.34 18.37 9.70
C TYR A 195 -5.93 17.87 9.39
N TYR A 196 -5.76 17.03 8.36
CA TYR A 196 -4.45 16.45 8.05
C TYR A 196 -3.49 17.48 7.45
N LEU A 197 -3.99 18.50 6.75
CA LEU A 197 -3.15 19.61 6.26
C LEU A 197 -2.53 20.43 7.39
N ALA A 198 -3.15 20.48 8.56
CA ALA A 198 -2.52 21.08 9.75
C ALA A 198 -1.25 20.33 10.22
N TYR A 199 -1.07 19.10 9.76
CA TYR A 199 0.11 18.27 10.03
C TYR A 199 0.98 18.05 8.78
N LYS A 200 0.78 18.79 7.69
CA LYS A 200 1.43 18.54 6.39
C LYS A 200 2.96 18.43 6.46
N ASP A 201 3.60 19.19 7.34
CA ASP A 201 5.05 19.19 7.51
C ASP A 201 5.56 18.05 8.42
N LYS A 202 4.66 17.28 9.02
CA LYS A 202 4.96 16.18 9.95
C LYS A 202 4.50 14.82 9.43
N LEU A 203 3.47 14.81 8.59
CA LEU A 203 3.00 13.59 7.94
C LEU A 203 3.91 13.24 6.78
N TYR A 204 4.13 11.95 6.62
CA TYR A 204 4.89 11.44 5.48
C TYR A 204 4.11 11.59 4.18
N ALA A 205 2.82 11.31 4.19
CA ALA A 205 1.94 11.56 3.07
C ALA A 205 0.46 11.62 3.49
N ILE A 206 -0.32 12.28 2.64
CA ILE A 206 -1.78 12.31 2.70
C ILE A 206 -2.30 11.75 1.37
N CYS A 207 -2.91 10.56 1.42
CA CYS A 207 -3.48 9.90 0.26
C CYS A 207 -4.96 10.27 0.12
N THR A 208 -5.37 10.66 -1.08
CA THR A 208 -6.74 11.04 -1.41
C THR A 208 -7.09 10.66 -2.84
N ASN A 209 -8.37 10.38 -3.10
CA ASN A 209 -8.92 10.23 -4.45
C ASN A 209 -9.12 11.58 -5.17
N TYR A 210 -8.93 12.70 -4.46
CA TYR A 210 -9.14 14.05 -4.98
C TYR A 210 -7.87 14.91 -4.87
N PRO A 211 -6.74 14.54 -5.53
CA PRO A 211 -5.45 15.22 -5.36
C PRO A 211 -5.49 16.69 -5.74
N ARG A 212 -6.24 17.07 -6.79
CA ARG A 212 -6.39 18.49 -7.18
C ARG A 212 -7.10 19.31 -6.11
N LYS A 213 -8.08 18.74 -5.42
CA LYS A 213 -8.80 19.40 -4.33
C LYS A 213 -7.89 19.59 -3.13
N LEU A 214 -7.12 18.56 -2.76
CA LEU A 214 -6.15 18.62 -1.68
C LEU A 214 -5.06 19.67 -1.96
N LEU A 215 -4.52 19.70 -3.18
CA LEU A 215 -3.52 20.69 -3.60
C LEU A 215 -4.08 22.11 -3.57
N GLY A 216 -5.34 22.32 -3.90
CA GLY A 216 -6.01 23.63 -3.78
C GLY A 216 -6.12 24.14 -2.34
N LYS A 217 -6.11 23.23 -1.36
CA LYS A 217 -6.12 23.56 0.08
C LYS A 217 -4.71 23.65 0.70
N TRP A 218 -3.68 23.22 -0.02
CA TRP A 218 -2.30 23.10 0.50
C TRP A 218 -1.60 24.44 0.71
N ASN A 219 -2.04 25.51 0.06
CA ASN A 219 -1.45 26.86 0.06
C ASN A 219 -1.92 27.70 1.24
#